data_99db8492979369cd2c0edaf2f0e8b3c0
#
_entry.id   99db8492979369cd2c0edaf2f0e8b3c0
#
_cell.length_a   1.000
_cell.length_b   1.000
_cell.length_c   1.000
_cell.angle_alpha   90.00
_cell.angle_beta   90.00
_cell.angle_gamma   90.00
#
_symmetry.space_group_name_H-M   'P 1'
#
loop_
_entity.id
_entity.type
_entity.pdbx_description
1 polymer ?
#
loop_
_entity_poly.entity_id
_entity_poly.type
_entity_poly.pdbx_seq_one_letter_code
_entity_poly.pdbx_strand_id
1 'polypeptide(L)'
;MRIVYCTDSLALSGGTERVLTTKLNWWAESEDVEVYVVTLEEKEKPFFTLSSKVSRIMLPVSSGDRVGYKESLSKVLGELRPDVTVHVAGMSDMVLPTLRDGSVKVMEFHYTKNFLVNFVRGIHSIRFRSLHLLKMHWLQWRLAQMAKRYDKLVGLTKRDVTLWGNPKNMTYVYNPLSFRSEKKSTCLNKRIIAVGSFTPAKGMDQLLHAFGRIAHKHLDWRLDIYGSGQDYSLLLQLIAQYNLAEQVALHEPCANIAEKLLESSIYAFPSRSDGFGLVITEAMECGLPTVAMDCECGPREIVTAQTGIVVPDKDLEAFAQALETLMTDEQLRCRMGLAAQTEVARFYPENIMPQWLTLFESTLKERYGKDR
;
A
#
# COMPACT_ATOMS: atom_id res chain seq x y z
N MET A 1 -3.19 26.14 6.83
CA MET A 1 -3.19 24.97 7.75
C MET A 1 -1.78 24.41 7.83
N ARG A 2 -1.29 24.11 9.04
CA ARG A 2 0.03 23.50 9.24
C ARG A 2 -0.11 22.02 9.57
N ILE A 3 0.47 21.15 8.74
CA ILE A 3 0.37 19.69 8.85
C ILE A 3 1.75 19.09 9.07
N VAL A 4 1.90 18.25 10.08
CA VAL A 4 3.13 17.51 10.37
C VAL A 4 2.88 16.00 10.20
N TYR A 5 3.58 15.39 9.27
CA TYR A 5 3.60 13.93 9.10
C TYR A 5 4.77 13.32 9.88
N CYS A 6 4.52 12.24 10.60
CA CYS A 6 5.53 11.51 11.38
C CYS A 6 5.69 10.10 10.84
N THR A 7 6.91 9.76 10.44
CA THR A 7 7.34 8.42 10.01
C THR A 7 8.77 8.19 10.47
N ASP A 8 9.22 6.92 10.55
CA ASP A 8 10.61 6.66 10.95
C ASP A 8 11.59 6.92 9.79
N SER A 9 11.19 6.64 8.54
CA SER A 9 12.06 6.73 7.35
C SER A 9 11.30 7.12 6.09
N LEU A 10 12.02 7.71 5.12
CA LEU A 10 11.61 7.91 3.73
C LEU A 10 12.56 7.21 2.74
N ALA A 11 13.58 6.50 3.26
CA ALA A 11 14.62 5.89 2.42
C ALA A 11 14.21 4.52 1.84
N LEU A 12 13.09 3.95 2.26
CA LEU A 12 12.62 2.66 1.78
C LEU A 12 11.82 2.79 0.48
N SER A 13 11.87 1.74 -0.34
CA SER A 13 11.12 1.64 -1.62
C SER A 13 9.68 1.14 -1.45
N GLY A 14 9.11 1.24 -0.25
CA GLY A 14 7.80 0.70 0.09
C GLY A 14 6.61 1.50 -0.45
N GLY A 15 5.43 0.89 -0.43
CA GLY A 15 4.18 1.56 -0.82
C GLY A 15 3.79 2.70 0.12
N THR A 16 4.09 2.58 1.41
CA THR A 16 3.83 3.63 2.43
C THR A 16 4.64 4.89 2.13
N GLU A 17 5.94 4.75 1.87
CA GLU A 17 6.84 5.86 1.54
C GLU A 17 6.44 6.52 0.22
N ARG A 18 6.01 5.72 -0.77
CA ARG A 18 5.52 6.22 -2.07
C ARG A 18 4.27 7.07 -1.89
N VAL A 19 3.27 6.57 -1.17
CA VAL A 19 2.02 7.30 -0.88
C VAL A 19 2.30 8.56 -0.07
N LEU A 20 3.12 8.46 0.98
CA LEU A 20 3.47 9.61 1.80
C LEU A 20 4.17 10.68 0.97
N THR A 21 5.16 10.32 0.15
CA THR A 21 5.84 11.28 -0.74
C THR A 21 4.86 11.92 -1.73
N THR A 22 3.92 11.17 -2.31
CA THR A 22 2.87 11.72 -3.18
C THR A 22 2.02 12.75 -2.46
N LYS A 23 1.59 12.47 -1.23
CA LYS A 23 0.79 13.40 -0.40
C LYS A 23 1.58 14.64 0.01
N LEU A 24 2.83 14.47 0.43
CA LEU A 24 3.71 15.57 0.80
C LEU A 24 3.96 16.52 -0.37
N ASN A 25 4.24 15.97 -1.55
CA ASN A 25 4.44 16.75 -2.77
C ASN A 25 3.17 17.50 -3.19
N TRP A 26 1.99 16.87 -3.03
CA TRP A 26 0.70 17.53 -3.28
C TRP A 26 0.49 18.73 -2.36
N TRP A 27 0.67 18.54 -1.04
CA TRP A 27 0.52 19.63 -0.08
C TRP A 27 1.52 20.76 -0.31
N ALA A 28 2.73 20.44 -0.74
CA ALA A 28 3.77 21.44 -1.00
C ALA A 28 3.45 22.40 -2.16
N GLU A 29 2.50 22.05 -3.02
CA GLU A 29 2.02 22.93 -4.09
C GLU A 29 0.78 23.76 -3.68
N SER A 30 0.22 23.52 -2.48
CA SER A 30 -0.91 24.27 -1.95
C SER A 30 -0.43 25.57 -1.27
N GLU A 31 -1.03 26.71 -1.59
CA GLU A 31 -0.72 27.98 -0.95
C GLU A 31 -1.27 28.05 0.50
N ASP A 32 -2.30 27.28 0.80
CA ASP A 32 -3.01 27.30 2.09
C ASP A 32 -2.47 26.30 3.10
N VAL A 33 -1.48 25.46 2.71
CA VAL A 33 -0.94 24.37 3.54
C VAL A 33 0.56 24.47 3.69
N GLU A 34 1.03 24.59 4.93
CA GLU A 34 2.43 24.35 5.29
C GLU A 34 2.60 22.89 5.68
N VAL A 35 3.43 22.14 4.96
CA VAL A 35 3.66 20.72 5.22
C VAL A 35 5.07 20.44 5.73
N TYR A 36 5.12 19.65 6.78
CA TYR A 36 6.35 19.18 7.40
C TYR A 36 6.34 17.66 7.45
N VAL A 37 7.52 17.05 7.33
CA VAL A 37 7.72 15.63 7.62
C VAL A 37 8.82 15.48 8.68
N VAL A 38 8.50 14.75 9.73
CA VAL A 38 9.43 14.40 10.81
C VAL A 38 9.86 12.96 10.62
N THR A 39 11.16 12.73 10.49
CA THR A 39 11.78 11.40 10.38
C THR A 39 12.82 11.21 11.49
N LEU A 40 13.29 9.98 11.67
CA LEU A 40 14.52 9.74 12.40
C LEU A 40 15.73 10.25 11.61
N GLU A 41 16.88 10.32 12.25
CA GLU A 41 18.14 10.62 11.56
C GLU A 41 18.46 9.49 10.56
N GLU A 42 18.54 9.85 9.31
CA GLU A 42 18.80 8.92 8.20
C GLU A 42 20.06 9.33 7.45
N LYS A 43 20.95 8.37 7.17
CA LYS A 43 22.12 8.57 6.32
C LYS A 43 21.76 8.64 4.83
N GLU A 44 20.64 8.03 4.45
CA GLU A 44 20.19 7.93 3.07
C GLU A 44 19.19 9.03 2.71
N LYS A 45 19.16 9.38 1.42
CA LYS A 45 18.16 10.29 0.87
C LYS A 45 16.82 9.58 0.77
N PRO A 46 15.69 10.32 0.73
CA PRO A 46 14.40 9.75 0.39
C PRO A 46 14.48 8.95 -0.93
N PHE A 47 13.89 7.76 -0.93
CA PHE A 47 13.90 6.89 -2.12
C PHE A 47 13.10 7.51 -3.28
N PHE A 48 11.92 8.06 -2.97
CA PHE A 48 11.11 8.78 -3.94
C PHE A 48 11.42 10.27 -3.89
N THR A 49 11.33 10.95 -5.04
CA THR A 49 11.63 12.38 -5.16
C THR A 49 10.68 13.21 -4.31
N LEU A 50 11.23 13.89 -3.31
CA LEU A 50 10.52 14.82 -2.45
C LEU A 50 10.71 16.25 -2.95
N SER A 51 9.60 17.01 -3.02
CA SER A 51 9.63 18.44 -3.38
C SER A 51 10.51 19.22 -2.40
N SER A 52 11.29 20.16 -2.91
CA SER A 52 12.12 21.07 -2.10
C SER A 52 11.28 22.02 -1.22
N LYS A 53 9.99 22.14 -1.48
CA LYS A 53 9.04 22.94 -0.68
C LYS A 53 8.59 22.18 0.59
N VAL A 54 8.82 20.87 0.69
CA VAL A 54 8.51 20.08 1.90
C VAL A 54 9.60 20.31 2.93
N SER A 55 9.24 20.79 4.10
CA SER A 55 10.16 20.96 5.22
C SER A 55 10.39 19.63 5.94
N ARG A 56 11.61 19.07 5.80
CA ARG A 56 12.00 17.83 6.46
C ARG A 56 12.75 18.12 7.76
N ILE A 57 12.31 17.53 8.85
CA ILE A 57 12.95 17.62 10.18
C ILE A 57 13.40 16.23 10.60
N MET A 58 14.70 16.06 10.85
CA MET A 58 15.28 14.80 11.31
C MET A 58 15.50 14.87 12.82
N LEU A 59 14.93 13.93 13.56
CA LEU A 59 15.13 13.81 14.98
C LEU A 59 16.45 13.07 15.26
N PRO A 60 17.33 13.57 16.10
CA PRO A 60 18.61 12.94 16.44
C PRO A 60 18.40 11.78 17.43
N VAL A 61 17.61 10.79 17.01
CA VAL A 61 17.15 9.68 17.87
C VAL A 61 17.29 8.37 17.11
N SER A 62 17.85 7.37 17.77
CA SER A 62 17.99 6.02 17.24
C SER A 62 16.66 5.28 17.20
N SER A 63 16.50 4.39 16.24
CA SER A 63 15.35 3.48 16.18
C SER A 63 15.23 2.67 17.48
N GLY A 64 14.03 2.69 18.10
CA GLY A 64 13.74 2.00 19.36
C GLY A 64 13.85 2.86 20.62
N ASP A 65 14.53 4.02 20.58
CA ASP A 65 14.55 4.97 21.70
C ASP A 65 13.26 5.79 21.76
N ARG A 66 12.24 5.24 22.38
CA ARG A 66 10.92 5.90 22.52
C ARG A 66 10.92 7.10 23.46
N VAL A 67 11.83 7.16 24.42
CA VAL A 67 11.91 8.28 25.38
C VAL A 67 12.51 9.49 24.68
N GLY A 68 13.68 9.35 24.08
CA GLY A 68 14.32 10.40 23.30
C GLY A 68 13.44 10.86 22.13
N TYR A 69 12.72 9.92 21.46
CA TYR A 69 11.75 10.25 20.42
C TYR A 69 10.64 11.15 20.95
N LYS A 70 10.04 10.79 22.09
CA LYS A 70 8.95 11.58 22.70
C LYS A 70 9.42 13.01 23.05
N GLU A 71 10.58 13.15 23.66
CA GLU A 71 11.16 14.44 24.05
C GLU A 71 11.47 15.31 22.83
N SER A 72 12.18 14.75 21.85
CA SER A 72 12.54 15.46 20.62
C SER A 72 11.31 15.86 19.81
N LEU A 73 10.36 14.95 19.63
CA LEU A 73 9.12 15.25 18.91
C LEU A 73 8.27 16.29 19.64
N SER A 74 8.17 16.21 20.98
CA SER A 74 7.44 17.20 21.77
C SER A 74 8.01 18.61 21.60
N LYS A 75 9.34 18.75 21.55
CA LYS A 75 10.01 20.03 21.31
C LYS A 75 9.67 20.56 19.92
N VAL A 76 9.83 19.73 18.87
CA VAL A 76 9.52 20.11 17.48
C VAL A 76 8.05 20.55 17.31
N LEU A 77 7.12 19.78 17.86
CA LEU A 77 5.69 20.12 17.76
C LEU A 77 5.35 21.39 18.57
N GLY A 78 6.02 21.62 19.71
CA GLY A 78 5.86 22.84 20.51
C GLY A 78 6.36 24.10 19.77
N GLU A 79 7.41 23.99 18.98
CA GLU A 79 7.96 25.07 18.14
C GLU A 79 7.10 25.31 16.90
N LEU A 80 6.72 24.24 16.18
CA LEU A 80 5.91 24.33 14.96
C LEU A 80 4.45 24.71 15.21
N ARG A 81 3.88 24.32 16.35
CA ARG A 81 2.46 24.50 16.68
C ARG A 81 1.52 24.09 15.53
N PRO A 82 1.59 22.80 15.08
CA PRO A 82 0.77 22.35 13.96
C PRO A 82 -0.72 22.34 14.31
N ASP A 83 -1.55 22.47 13.28
CA ASP A 83 -2.99 22.23 13.40
C ASP A 83 -3.27 20.72 13.46
N VAL A 84 -2.57 19.95 12.63
CA VAL A 84 -2.74 18.49 12.49
C VAL A 84 -1.40 17.79 12.54
N THR A 85 -1.31 16.71 13.31
CA THR A 85 -0.17 15.81 13.32
C THR A 85 -0.62 14.41 12.93
N VAL A 86 -0.02 13.86 11.88
CA VAL A 86 -0.39 12.57 11.27
C VAL A 86 0.68 11.54 11.58
N HIS A 87 0.31 10.45 12.24
CA HIS A 87 1.14 9.23 12.28
C HIS A 87 0.94 8.44 10.98
N VAL A 88 2.04 8.04 10.36
CA VAL A 88 2.03 7.21 9.15
C VAL A 88 2.66 5.84 9.43
N ALA A 89 3.85 5.82 10.02
CA ALA A 89 4.56 4.60 10.38
C ALA A 89 5.58 4.83 11.50
N GLY A 90 6.01 3.77 12.15
CA GLY A 90 7.12 3.78 13.09
C GLY A 90 6.75 4.15 14.53
N MET A 91 7.70 4.75 15.25
CA MET A 91 7.62 4.97 16.70
C MET A 91 6.57 5.99 17.13
N SER A 92 6.09 6.84 16.21
CA SER A 92 5.08 7.86 16.53
C SER A 92 3.71 7.25 16.91
N ASP A 93 3.45 5.99 16.58
CA ASP A 93 2.19 5.30 16.86
C ASP A 93 1.75 5.40 18.33
N MET A 94 2.66 5.14 19.25
CA MET A 94 2.41 5.14 20.70
C MET A 94 2.69 6.48 21.37
N VAL A 95 3.47 7.32 20.73
CA VAL A 95 3.95 8.59 21.32
C VAL A 95 2.95 9.72 21.04
N LEU A 96 2.53 9.88 19.79
CA LEU A 96 1.67 10.99 19.35
C LEU A 96 0.41 11.19 20.20
N PRO A 97 -0.39 10.15 20.52
CA PRO A 97 -1.61 10.37 21.31
C PRO A 97 -1.36 10.72 22.77
N THR A 98 -0.09 10.73 23.22
CA THR A 98 0.29 11.16 24.58
C THR A 98 0.74 12.62 24.63
N LEU A 99 1.00 13.26 23.48
CA LEU A 99 1.47 14.64 23.41
C LEU A 99 0.29 15.62 23.46
N ARG A 100 0.51 16.74 24.15
CA ARG A 100 -0.48 17.80 24.36
C ARG A 100 0.04 19.14 23.80
N ASP A 101 0.34 19.13 22.52
CA ASP A 101 0.86 20.28 21.77
C ASP A 101 -0.25 21.13 21.11
N GLY A 102 -1.52 20.77 21.32
CA GLY A 102 -2.66 21.47 20.75
C GLY A 102 -3.05 21.02 19.34
N SER A 103 -2.30 20.12 18.67
CA SER A 103 -2.70 19.62 17.36
C SER A 103 -3.72 18.48 17.45
N VAL A 104 -4.53 18.35 16.42
CA VAL A 104 -5.36 17.15 16.19
C VAL A 104 -4.44 15.98 15.83
N LYS A 105 -4.68 14.80 16.41
CA LYS A 105 -3.89 13.58 16.20
C LYS A 105 -4.62 12.63 15.26
N VAL A 106 -4.05 12.40 14.09
CA VAL A 106 -4.58 11.48 13.09
C VAL A 106 -3.64 10.29 12.95
N MET A 107 -4.18 9.08 12.95
CA MET A 107 -3.44 7.87 12.63
C MET A 107 -3.86 7.38 11.25
N GLU A 108 -2.93 7.38 10.31
CA GLU A 108 -3.09 6.78 8.99
C GLU A 108 -2.56 5.35 9.04
N PHE A 109 -3.42 4.37 8.76
CA PHE A 109 -3.08 2.97 8.92
C PHE A 109 -2.94 2.28 7.57
N HIS A 110 -1.69 1.99 7.18
CA HIS A 110 -1.33 1.46 5.85
C HIS A 110 -1.43 -0.07 5.72
N TYR A 111 -1.84 -0.76 6.77
CA TYR A 111 -1.98 -2.22 6.78
C TYR A 111 -3.44 -2.61 6.98
N THR A 112 -3.76 -3.90 6.82
CA THR A 112 -5.05 -4.42 7.29
C THR A 112 -5.05 -4.55 8.82
N LYS A 113 -6.22 -4.48 9.45
CA LYS A 113 -6.33 -4.72 10.89
C LYS A 113 -5.59 -5.98 11.34
N ASN A 114 -5.67 -7.05 10.56
CA ASN A 114 -5.14 -8.36 10.92
C ASN A 114 -3.69 -8.62 10.46
N PHE A 115 -2.95 -7.59 10.03
CA PHE A 115 -1.64 -7.76 9.41
C PHE A 115 -0.63 -8.56 10.26
N LEU A 116 -0.59 -8.34 11.59
CA LEU A 116 0.31 -9.05 12.51
C LEU A 116 0.01 -10.55 12.56
N VAL A 117 -1.28 -10.90 12.62
CA VAL A 117 -1.74 -12.30 12.65
C VAL A 117 -1.53 -12.96 11.29
N ASN A 118 -1.83 -12.24 10.20
CA ASN A 118 -1.66 -12.73 8.85
C ASN A 118 -0.19 -12.97 8.51
N PHE A 119 0.71 -12.11 9.00
CA PHE A 119 2.16 -12.31 8.86
C PHE A 119 2.60 -13.66 9.44
N VAL A 120 2.21 -13.96 10.70
CA VAL A 120 2.57 -15.25 11.34
C VAL A 120 1.90 -16.44 10.65
N ARG A 121 0.66 -16.29 10.19
CA ARG A 121 -0.05 -17.37 9.45
C ARG A 121 0.62 -17.71 8.13
N GLY A 122 1.25 -16.73 7.48
CA GLY A 122 1.99 -16.91 6.22
C GLY A 122 3.33 -17.62 6.37
N ILE A 123 3.91 -17.71 7.55
CA ILE A 123 5.21 -18.37 7.75
C ILE A 123 5.00 -19.86 8.01
N HIS A 124 5.52 -20.71 7.12
CA HIS A 124 5.29 -22.15 7.17
C HIS A 124 6.06 -22.88 8.29
N SER A 125 7.17 -22.35 8.79
CA SER A 125 8.10 -23.02 9.69
C SER A 125 8.36 -22.29 11.01
N ILE A 126 7.31 -21.91 11.76
CA ILE A 126 7.51 -21.34 13.10
C ILE A 126 7.32 -22.45 14.15
N ARG A 127 8.41 -22.76 14.84
CA ARG A 127 8.36 -23.53 16.09
C ARG A 127 7.51 -22.76 17.12
N PHE A 128 6.54 -23.42 17.77
CA PHE A 128 5.57 -22.79 18.68
C PHE A 128 4.62 -21.75 18.04
N ARG A 129 4.13 -22.04 16.84
CA ARG A 129 3.20 -21.18 16.08
C ARG A 129 2.03 -20.65 16.93
N SER A 130 1.47 -21.47 17.82
CA SER A 130 0.34 -21.09 18.69
C SER A 130 0.70 -19.95 19.65
N LEU A 131 1.89 -19.99 20.26
CA LEU A 131 2.37 -18.92 21.16
C LEU A 131 2.63 -17.62 20.41
N HIS A 132 3.18 -17.71 19.18
CA HIS A 132 3.38 -16.55 18.34
C HIS A 132 2.05 -15.92 17.91
N LEU A 133 1.05 -16.72 17.57
CA LEU A 133 -0.29 -16.23 17.25
C LEU A 133 -0.94 -15.52 18.44
N LEU A 134 -0.86 -16.09 19.67
CA LEU A 134 -1.35 -15.43 20.87
C LEU A 134 -0.67 -14.08 21.12
N LYS A 135 0.66 -14.01 20.95
CA LYS A 135 1.41 -12.75 21.05
C LYS A 135 0.94 -11.73 20.00
N MET A 136 0.74 -12.16 18.76
CA MET A 136 0.27 -11.25 17.69
C MET A 136 -1.15 -10.75 17.94
N HIS A 137 -2.05 -11.61 18.41
CA HIS A 137 -3.39 -11.17 18.80
C HIS A 137 -3.36 -10.15 19.95
N TRP A 138 -2.49 -10.35 20.93
CA TRP A 138 -2.31 -9.40 22.03
C TRP A 138 -1.74 -8.05 21.53
N LEU A 139 -0.73 -8.08 20.67
CA LEU A 139 -0.17 -6.87 20.06
C LEU A 139 -1.21 -6.12 19.22
N GLN A 140 -2.00 -6.84 18.46
CA GLN A 140 -3.08 -6.27 17.67
C GLN A 140 -4.18 -5.65 18.54
N TRP A 141 -4.54 -6.30 19.66
CA TRP A 141 -5.44 -5.72 20.63
C TRP A 141 -4.87 -4.43 21.24
N ARG A 142 -3.58 -4.41 21.61
CA ARG A 142 -2.89 -3.20 22.09
C ARG A 142 -2.93 -2.08 21.05
N LEU A 143 -2.66 -2.37 19.79
CA LEU A 143 -2.75 -1.42 18.69
C LEU A 143 -4.17 -0.84 18.60
N ALA A 144 -5.19 -1.70 18.68
CA ALA A 144 -6.58 -1.27 18.64
C ALA A 144 -6.97 -0.38 19.84
N GLN A 145 -6.45 -0.65 21.05
CA GLN A 145 -6.69 0.23 22.20
C GLN A 145 -5.99 1.58 22.03
N MET A 146 -4.85 1.60 21.37
CA MET A 146 -4.13 2.83 21.12
C MET A 146 -4.76 3.67 20.02
N ALA A 147 -5.22 3.06 18.95
CA ALA A 147 -5.94 3.74 17.87
C ALA A 147 -7.15 4.54 18.39
N LYS A 148 -7.79 4.09 19.48
CA LYS A 148 -8.89 4.82 20.15
C LYS A 148 -8.46 6.15 20.81
N ARG A 149 -7.16 6.38 21.01
CA ARG A 149 -6.64 7.61 21.62
C ARG A 149 -6.36 8.70 20.61
N TYR A 150 -6.41 8.38 19.32
CA TYR A 150 -6.30 9.35 18.25
C TYR A 150 -7.65 10.04 18.05
N ASP A 151 -7.62 11.30 17.62
CA ASP A 151 -8.84 12.04 17.27
C ASP A 151 -9.51 11.37 16.05
N LYS A 152 -8.70 10.94 15.05
CA LYS A 152 -9.17 10.13 13.90
C LYS A 152 -8.20 9.01 13.58
N LEU A 153 -8.77 7.87 13.21
CA LEU A 153 -8.10 6.73 12.58
C LEU A 153 -8.55 6.66 11.13
N VAL A 154 -7.62 6.60 10.20
CA VAL A 154 -7.90 6.54 8.77
C VAL A 154 -7.38 5.23 8.20
N GLY A 155 -8.28 4.35 7.78
CA GLY A 155 -7.96 3.17 7.01
C GLY A 155 -7.93 3.48 5.52
N LEU A 156 -7.48 2.53 4.71
CA LEU A 156 -7.34 2.70 3.27
C LEU A 156 -8.54 2.21 2.47
N THR A 157 -9.49 1.50 3.11
CA THR A 157 -10.66 0.91 2.46
C THR A 157 -11.89 0.91 3.38
N LYS A 158 -13.08 0.86 2.80
CA LYS A 158 -14.33 0.69 3.56
C LYS A 158 -14.33 -0.63 4.35
N ARG A 159 -13.79 -1.68 3.73
CA ARG A 159 -13.73 -3.00 4.33
C ARG A 159 -12.85 -3.02 5.58
N ASP A 160 -11.72 -2.28 5.57
CA ASP A 160 -10.86 -2.18 6.75
C ASP A 160 -11.62 -1.52 7.92
N VAL A 161 -12.39 -0.45 7.69
CA VAL A 161 -13.23 0.17 8.73
C VAL A 161 -14.20 -0.87 9.33
N THR A 162 -14.81 -1.70 8.50
CA THR A 162 -15.69 -2.79 8.96
C THR A 162 -14.94 -3.83 9.79
N LEU A 163 -13.75 -4.23 9.36
CA LEU A 163 -12.88 -5.14 10.11
C LEU A 163 -12.50 -4.59 11.49
N TRP A 164 -12.32 -3.27 11.61
CA TRP A 164 -12.09 -2.60 12.89
C TRP A 164 -13.34 -2.53 13.78
N GLY A 165 -14.51 -2.90 13.28
CA GLY A 165 -15.79 -2.86 13.99
C GLY A 165 -16.46 -1.49 13.98
N ASN A 166 -16.20 -0.68 12.96
CA ASN A 166 -16.76 0.64 12.74
C ASN A 166 -16.62 1.58 13.96
N PRO A 167 -15.41 1.81 14.51
CA PRO A 167 -15.25 2.70 15.63
C PRO A 167 -15.60 4.14 15.23
N LYS A 168 -16.21 4.91 16.14
CA LYS A 168 -16.72 6.28 15.85
C LYS A 168 -15.65 7.24 15.34
N ASN A 169 -14.39 7.05 15.75
CA ASN A 169 -13.27 7.88 15.32
C ASN A 169 -12.55 7.34 14.08
N MET A 170 -13.11 6.34 13.39
CA MET A 170 -12.50 5.78 12.19
C MET A 170 -13.27 6.13 10.93
N THR A 171 -12.53 6.44 9.89
CA THR A 171 -13.00 6.59 8.52
C THR A 171 -12.01 5.96 7.55
N TYR A 172 -12.25 6.08 6.25
CA TYR A 172 -11.31 5.66 5.23
C TYR A 172 -11.08 6.79 4.23
N VAL A 173 -9.87 6.82 3.68
CA VAL A 173 -9.51 7.58 2.48
C VAL A 173 -8.60 6.71 1.65
N TYR A 174 -8.93 6.53 0.37
CA TYR A 174 -8.09 5.74 -0.54
C TYR A 174 -6.71 6.36 -0.72
N ASN A 175 -5.72 5.55 -1.05
CA ASN A 175 -4.42 6.08 -1.42
C ASN A 175 -4.50 6.84 -2.76
N PRO A 176 -3.86 8.00 -2.87
CA PRO A 176 -3.72 8.68 -4.14
C PRO A 176 -2.78 7.89 -5.06
N LEU A 177 -3.07 7.91 -6.35
CA LEU A 177 -2.19 7.35 -7.38
C LEU A 177 -0.84 8.05 -7.37
N SER A 178 0.23 7.27 -7.45
CA SER A 178 1.61 7.76 -7.25
C SER A 178 2.24 8.42 -8.47
N PHE A 179 1.73 8.15 -9.67
CA PHE A 179 2.22 8.74 -10.93
C PHE A 179 1.12 8.79 -12.00
N ARG A 180 1.35 9.62 -13.00
CA ARG A 180 0.55 9.67 -14.22
C ARG A 180 1.37 9.14 -15.39
N SER A 181 0.73 8.43 -16.29
CA SER A 181 1.34 7.96 -17.54
C SER A 181 0.57 8.48 -18.74
N GLU A 182 1.26 9.20 -19.61
CA GLU A 182 0.70 9.62 -20.90
C GLU A 182 0.52 8.42 -21.85
N LYS A 183 1.43 7.44 -21.75
CA LYS A 183 1.36 6.20 -22.52
C LYS A 183 0.49 5.18 -21.81
N LYS A 184 -0.16 4.34 -22.60
CA LYS A 184 -0.96 3.21 -22.11
C LYS A 184 -0.53 1.93 -22.80
N SER A 185 -0.68 0.80 -22.11
CA SER A 185 -0.44 -0.50 -22.72
C SER A 185 -1.45 -0.73 -23.84
N THR A 186 -1.00 -1.36 -24.90
CA THR A 186 -1.89 -1.84 -25.99
C THR A 186 -2.63 -3.11 -25.58
N CYS A 187 -2.23 -3.77 -24.51
CA CYS A 187 -2.70 -5.09 -24.08
C CYS A 187 -2.49 -6.21 -25.13
N LEU A 188 -1.61 -6.01 -26.11
CA LEU A 188 -1.33 -6.99 -27.18
C LEU A 188 -0.10 -7.86 -26.88
N ASN A 189 0.80 -7.40 -26.04
CA ASN A 189 1.97 -8.17 -25.64
C ASN A 189 1.54 -9.39 -24.82
N LYS A 190 2.11 -10.55 -25.10
CA LYS A 190 1.82 -11.78 -24.35
C LYS A 190 2.63 -11.83 -23.05
N ARG A 191 2.41 -10.82 -22.17
CA ARG A 191 3.11 -10.66 -20.90
C ARG A 191 2.14 -10.40 -19.75
N ILE A 192 2.32 -11.19 -18.69
CA ILE A 192 1.71 -10.99 -17.39
C ILE A 192 2.76 -10.37 -16.48
N ILE A 193 2.39 -9.40 -15.68
CA ILE A 193 3.29 -8.78 -14.69
C ILE A 193 2.69 -8.89 -13.28
N ALA A 194 3.55 -9.18 -12.31
CA ALA A 194 3.27 -9.06 -10.88
C ALA A 194 4.36 -8.26 -10.19
N VAL A 195 3.98 -7.42 -9.22
CA VAL A 195 4.91 -6.53 -8.53
C VAL A 195 4.66 -6.58 -7.02
N GLY A 196 5.69 -6.81 -6.23
CA GLY A 196 5.60 -6.81 -4.78
C GLY A 196 6.75 -7.54 -4.10
N SER A 197 6.91 -7.34 -2.79
CA SER A 197 7.94 -8.05 -2.03
C SER A 197 7.74 -9.57 -2.08
N PHE A 198 8.84 -10.32 -2.11
CA PHE A 198 8.81 -11.79 -2.08
C PHE A 198 8.63 -12.26 -0.64
N THR A 199 7.39 -12.14 -0.19
CA THR A 199 6.94 -12.50 1.16
C THR A 199 5.65 -13.31 1.08
N PRO A 200 5.33 -14.13 2.10
CA PRO A 200 4.09 -14.91 2.12
C PRO A 200 2.82 -14.05 1.94
N ALA A 201 2.85 -12.80 2.43
CA ALA A 201 1.71 -11.88 2.31
C ALA A 201 1.39 -11.52 0.86
N LYS A 202 2.42 -11.39 0.00
CA LYS A 202 2.24 -11.00 -1.42
C LYS A 202 1.91 -12.16 -2.33
N GLY A 203 2.06 -13.41 -1.88
CA GLY A 203 1.51 -14.58 -2.55
C GLY A 203 2.10 -14.93 -3.91
N MET A 204 3.35 -14.56 -4.21
CA MET A 204 3.98 -14.87 -5.50
C MET A 204 4.08 -16.38 -5.74
N ASP A 205 4.14 -17.18 -4.68
CA ASP A 205 4.02 -18.64 -4.73
C ASP A 205 2.64 -19.08 -5.26
N GLN A 206 1.55 -18.43 -4.84
CA GLN A 206 0.21 -18.69 -5.37
C GLN A 206 0.11 -18.42 -6.87
N LEU A 207 0.74 -17.33 -7.33
CA LEU A 207 0.79 -17.01 -8.75
C LEU A 207 1.52 -18.11 -9.55
N LEU A 208 2.68 -18.58 -9.07
CA LEU A 208 3.41 -19.65 -9.72
C LEU A 208 2.65 -20.99 -9.72
N HIS A 209 1.96 -21.31 -8.63
CA HIS A 209 1.07 -22.49 -8.58
C HIS A 209 -0.10 -22.39 -9.56
N ALA A 210 -0.70 -21.21 -9.73
CA ALA A 210 -1.80 -21.00 -10.66
C ALA A 210 -1.30 -20.99 -12.12
N PHE A 211 -0.24 -20.24 -12.42
CA PHE A 211 0.33 -20.12 -13.75
C PHE A 211 0.89 -21.49 -14.24
N GLY A 212 1.52 -22.26 -13.37
CA GLY A 212 2.02 -23.60 -13.69
C GLY A 212 0.97 -24.59 -14.19
N ARG A 213 -0.32 -24.37 -13.87
CA ARG A 213 -1.43 -25.21 -14.36
C ARG A 213 -1.77 -24.95 -15.82
N ILE A 214 -1.52 -23.73 -16.31
CA ILE A 214 -1.95 -23.27 -17.64
C ILE A 214 -0.78 -23.02 -18.60
N ALA A 215 0.42 -22.81 -18.08
CA ALA A 215 1.60 -22.41 -18.85
C ALA A 215 1.91 -23.33 -20.05
N HIS A 216 1.72 -24.65 -19.89
CA HIS A 216 1.97 -25.63 -20.94
C HIS A 216 1.06 -25.49 -22.16
N LYS A 217 -0.10 -24.82 -22.04
CA LYS A 217 -1.03 -24.53 -23.13
C LYS A 217 -0.71 -23.23 -23.87
N HIS A 218 0.11 -22.36 -23.23
CA HIS A 218 0.35 -20.98 -23.64
C HIS A 218 1.85 -20.67 -23.67
N LEU A 219 2.63 -21.40 -24.47
CA LEU A 219 4.09 -21.32 -24.50
C LEU A 219 4.63 -19.97 -24.97
N ASP A 220 3.82 -19.16 -25.59
CA ASP A 220 4.15 -17.81 -26.08
C ASP A 220 3.86 -16.70 -25.06
N TRP A 221 3.28 -17.03 -23.90
CA TRP A 221 3.09 -16.09 -22.80
C TRP A 221 4.27 -16.09 -21.84
N ARG A 222 4.60 -14.92 -21.29
CA ARG A 222 5.64 -14.71 -20.28
C ARG A 222 5.02 -14.13 -19.02
N LEU A 223 5.63 -14.47 -17.88
CA LEU A 223 5.30 -13.95 -16.56
C LEU A 223 6.54 -13.29 -15.97
N ASP A 224 6.49 -11.97 -15.79
CA ASP A 224 7.54 -11.17 -15.17
C ASP A 224 7.13 -10.81 -13.74
N ILE A 225 7.96 -11.17 -12.74
CA ILE A 225 7.69 -10.90 -11.32
C ILE A 225 8.78 -9.97 -10.79
N TYR A 226 8.40 -8.75 -10.43
CA TYR A 226 9.30 -7.72 -9.91
C TYR A 226 9.23 -7.61 -8.40
N GLY A 227 10.38 -7.76 -7.73
CA GLY A 227 10.46 -7.64 -6.29
C GLY A 227 11.68 -8.29 -5.68
N SER A 228 11.75 -8.27 -4.36
CA SER A 228 12.79 -8.95 -3.57
C SER A 228 12.21 -9.41 -2.24
N GLY A 229 12.89 -10.34 -1.56
CA GLY A 229 12.48 -10.78 -0.24
C GLY A 229 12.83 -12.23 0.09
N GLN A 230 12.38 -12.65 1.27
CA GLN A 230 12.78 -13.94 1.86
C GLN A 230 12.34 -15.18 1.06
N ASP A 231 11.28 -15.07 0.25
CA ASP A 231 10.72 -16.19 -0.50
C ASP A 231 11.43 -16.42 -1.87
N TYR A 232 12.48 -15.64 -2.20
CA TYR A 232 13.18 -15.74 -3.49
C TYR A 232 13.58 -17.18 -3.84
N SER A 233 14.22 -17.89 -2.90
CA SER A 233 14.65 -19.28 -3.11
C SER A 233 13.46 -20.24 -3.30
N LEU A 234 12.33 -20.01 -2.61
CA LEU A 234 11.10 -20.77 -2.80
C LEU A 234 10.54 -20.57 -4.21
N LEU A 235 10.53 -19.32 -4.69
CA LEU A 235 10.03 -19.02 -6.03
C LEU A 235 10.87 -19.69 -7.12
N LEU A 236 12.21 -19.71 -7.00
CA LEU A 236 13.09 -20.44 -7.91
C LEU A 236 12.81 -21.97 -7.89
N GLN A 237 12.57 -22.55 -6.73
CA GLN A 237 12.21 -23.96 -6.62
C GLN A 237 10.88 -24.26 -7.32
N LEU A 238 9.87 -23.40 -7.19
CA LEU A 238 8.58 -23.56 -7.87
C LEU A 238 8.71 -23.41 -9.39
N ILE A 239 9.51 -22.45 -9.87
CA ILE A 239 9.80 -22.29 -11.31
C ILE A 239 10.42 -23.57 -11.88
N ALA A 240 11.39 -24.15 -11.18
CA ALA A 240 12.00 -25.41 -11.59
C ALA A 240 11.01 -26.59 -11.53
N GLN A 241 10.24 -26.70 -10.44
CA GLN A 241 9.25 -27.77 -10.24
C GLN A 241 8.18 -27.81 -11.34
N TYR A 242 7.73 -26.65 -11.81
CA TYR A 242 6.72 -26.54 -12.88
C TYR A 242 7.32 -26.43 -14.29
N ASN A 243 8.65 -26.53 -14.44
CA ASN A 243 9.37 -26.36 -15.73
C ASN A 243 9.07 -25.01 -16.39
N LEU A 244 9.03 -23.91 -15.63
CA LEU A 244 8.65 -22.59 -16.09
C LEU A 244 9.83 -21.67 -16.45
N ALA A 245 11.08 -22.19 -16.49
CA ALA A 245 12.29 -21.37 -16.67
C ALA A 245 12.28 -20.52 -17.96
N GLU A 246 11.63 -21.00 -19.02
CA GLU A 246 11.51 -20.30 -20.29
C GLU A 246 10.38 -19.27 -20.32
N GLN A 247 9.44 -19.32 -19.36
CA GLN A 247 8.25 -18.46 -19.36
C GLN A 247 8.19 -17.50 -18.17
N VAL A 248 8.93 -17.74 -17.09
CA VAL A 248 8.88 -16.93 -15.87
C VAL A 248 10.25 -16.34 -15.56
N ALA A 249 10.26 -15.02 -15.32
CA ALA A 249 11.47 -14.32 -14.87
C ALA A 249 11.20 -13.60 -13.54
N LEU A 250 12.14 -13.72 -12.60
CA LEU A 250 12.19 -12.93 -11.37
C LEU A 250 13.15 -11.76 -11.58
N HIS A 251 12.68 -10.56 -11.30
CA HIS A 251 13.41 -9.32 -11.46
C HIS A 251 13.56 -8.59 -10.12
N GLU A 252 14.66 -7.87 -9.96
CA GLU A 252 14.86 -6.96 -8.83
C GLU A 252 13.83 -5.81 -8.86
N PRO A 253 13.59 -5.16 -7.71
CA PRO A 253 12.72 -3.99 -7.65
C PRO A 253 13.13 -2.92 -8.66
N CYS A 254 12.18 -2.40 -9.42
CA CYS A 254 12.40 -1.41 -10.46
C CYS A 254 11.87 -0.03 -10.01
N ALA A 255 12.72 0.99 -10.07
CA ALA A 255 12.34 2.35 -9.73
C ALA A 255 11.29 2.92 -10.72
N ASN A 256 11.40 2.58 -12.01
CA ASN A 256 10.45 2.97 -13.05
C ASN A 256 9.55 1.80 -13.45
N ILE A 257 8.71 1.35 -12.51
CA ILE A 257 7.79 0.24 -12.76
C ILE A 257 6.74 0.54 -13.85
N ALA A 258 6.46 1.82 -14.10
CA ALA A 258 5.52 2.23 -15.14
C ALA A 258 5.92 1.69 -16.53
N GLU A 259 7.21 1.72 -16.89
CA GLU A 259 7.68 1.15 -18.16
C GLU A 259 7.37 -0.35 -18.27
N LYS A 260 7.56 -1.08 -17.19
CA LYS A 260 7.32 -2.53 -17.16
C LYS A 260 5.82 -2.88 -17.21
N LEU A 261 4.99 -2.07 -16.58
CA LEU A 261 3.54 -2.15 -16.74
C LEU A 261 3.12 -1.88 -18.18
N LEU A 262 3.66 -0.86 -18.83
CA LEU A 262 3.34 -0.54 -20.23
C LEU A 262 3.75 -1.65 -21.23
N GLU A 263 4.81 -2.41 -20.94
CA GLU A 263 5.27 -3.55 -21.75
C GLU A 263 4.38 -4.81 -21.55
N SER A 264 3.47 -4.79 -20.58
CA SER A 264 2.63 -5.94 -20.18
C SER A 264 1.20 -5.80 -20.67
N SER A 265 0.41 -6.87 -20.54
CA SER A 265 -1.00 -6.92 -20.97
C SER A 265 -1.97 -7.33 -19.88
N ILE A 266 -1.49 -7.95 -18.81
CA ILE A 266 -2.28 -8.40 -17.66
C ILE A 266 -1.47 -8.10 -16.40
N TYR A 267 -2.11 -7.49 -15.41
CA TYR A 267 -1.55 -7.38 -14.06
C TYR A 267 -2.11 -8.49 -13.17
N ALA A 268 -1.23 -9.28 -12.54
CA ALA A 268 -1.59 -10.32 -11.60
C ALA A 268 -1.35 -9.88 -10.15
N PHE A 269 -2.39 -9.94 -9.33
CA PHE A 269 -2.34 -9.58 -7.91
C PHE A 269 -2.70 -10.78 -7.02
N PRO A 270 -1.72 -11.62 -6.67
CA PRO A 270 -1.93 -12.87 -5.93
C PRO A 270 -1.91 -12.71 -4.41
N SER A 271 -1.99 -11.49 -3.88
CA SER A 271 -1.75 -11.21 -2.46
C SER A 271 -2.73 -11.93 -1.53
N ARG A 272 -2.22 -12.49 -0.43
CA ARG A 272 -3.01 -13.01 0.70
C ARG A 272 -3.44 -11.90 1.65
N SER A 273 -2.66 -10.81 1.69
CA SER A 273 -2.94 -9.67 2.57
C SER A 273 -2.31 -8.40 1.99
N ASP A 274 -3.11 -7.37 1.85
CA ASP A 274 -2.69 -6.04 1.45
C ASP A 274 -3.61 -5.00 2.10
N GLY A 275 -3.08 -3.81 2.42
CA GLY A 275 -3.89 -2.72 2.97
C GLY A 275 -4.76 -2.03 1.93
N PHE A 276 -4.27 -1.96 0.67
CA PHE A 276 -4.98 -1.28 -0.41
C PHE A 276 -4.76 -1.96 -1.76
N GLY A 277 -3.52 -2.20 -2.15
CA GLY A 277 -3.17 -2.68 -3.49
C GLY A 277 -2.78 -1.52 -4.41
N LEU A 278 -1.86 -0.66 -3.96
CA LEU A 278 -1.40 0.51 -4.72
C LEU A 278 -1.00 0.16 -6.15
N VAL A 279 -0.31 -0.97 -6.36
CA VAL A 279 0.13 -1.39 -7.70
C VAL A 279 -1.05 -1.75 -8.61
N ILE A 280 -2.23 -2.12 -8.07
CA ILE A 280 -3.44 -2.29 -8.91
C ILE A 280 -3.80 -0.95 -9.56
N THR A 281 -3.80 0.13 -8.79
CA THR A 281 -4.11 1.47 -9.35
C THR A 281 -3.03 1.94 -10.33
N GLU A 282 -1.78 1.61 -10.09
CA GLU A 282 -0.66 1.87 -11.01
C GLU A 282 -0.80 1.08 -12.33
N ALA A 283 -1.20 -0.18 -12.24
CA ALA A 283 -1.50 -1.02 -13.42
C ALA A 283 -2.70 -0.48 -14.21
N MET A 284 -3.78 -0.07 -13.51
CA MET A 284 -4.92 0.59 -14.14
C MET A 284 -4.53 1.88 -14.87
N GLU A 285 -3.65 2.70 -14.28
CA GLU A 285 -3.12 3.90 -14.92
C GLU A 285 -2.39 3.58 -16.23
N CYS A 286 -1.65 2.48 -16.23
CA CYS A 286 -0.98 1.99 -17.45
C CYS A 286 -1.93 1.29 -18.43
N GLY A 287 -3.22 1.12 -18.10
CA GLY A 287 -4.21 0.50 -18.97
C GLY A 287 -4.21 -1.03 -18.92
N LEU A 288 -3.80 -1.62 -17.81
CA LEU A 288 -3.80 -3.07 -17.64
C LEU A 288 -5.08 -3.57 -16.93
N PRO A 289 -5.76 -4.59 -17.48
CA PRO A 289 -6.73 -5.35 -16.72
C PRO A 289 -6.04 -6.12 -15.59
N THR A 290 -6.72 -6.25 -14.47
CA THR A 290 -6.18 -6.92 -13.28
C THR A 290 -6.87 -8.24 -13.02
N VAL A 291 -6.10 -9.31 -12.77
CA VAL A 291 -6.59 -10.52 -12.12
C VAL A 291 -6.13 -10.50 -10.67
N ALA A 292 -7.06 -10.51 -9.72
CA ALA A 292 -6.74 -10.35 -8.31
C ALA A 292 -7.36 -11.44 -7.42
N MET A 293 -6.60 -11.91 -6.42
CA MET A 293 -7.16 -12.62 -5.26
C MET A 293 -7.93 -11.64 -4.39
N ASP A 294 -9.12 -12.03 -3.89
CA ASP A 294 -9.92 -11.26 -2.95
C ASP A 294 -9.35 -11.37 -1.53
N CYS A 295 -8.19 -10.76 -1.30
CA CYS A 295 -7.62 -10.68 0.03
C CYS A 295 -8.44 -9.74 0.93
N GLU A 296 -8.04 -9.62 2.22
CA GLU A 296 -8.82 -8.93 3.25
C GLU A 296 -9.31 -7.53 2.85
N CYS A 297 -8.46 -6.72 2.17
CA CYS A 297 -8.76 -5.35 1.78
C CYS A 297 -8.23 -5.04 0.38
N GLY A 298 -8.79 -4.05 -0.28
CA GLY A 298 -8.31 -3.45 -1.52
C GLY A 298 -8.96 -3.98 -2.79
N PRO A 299 -8.66 -5.21 -3.26
CA PRO A 299 -9.01 -5.61 -4.62
C PRO A 299 -10.47 -5.41 -5.03
N ARG A 300 -11.44 -5.79 -4.19
CA ARG A 300 -12.89 -5.60 -4.48
C ARG A 300 -13.32 -4.13 -4.53
N GLU A 301 -12.57 -3.23 -3.93
CA GLU A 301 -12.90 -1.80 -3.96
C GLU A 301 -12.21 -1.07 -5.12
N ILE A 302 -11.16 -1.68 -5.67
CA ILE A 302 -10.37 -1.10 -6.77
C ILE A 302 -10.77 -1.72 -8.11
N VAL A 303 -10.86 -3.04 -8.18
CA VAL A 303 -11.15 -3.77 -9.42
C VAL A 303 -12.66 -3.99 -9.55
N THR A 304 -13.23 -3.50 -10.63
CA THR A 304 -14.64 -3.73 -11.02
C THR A 304 -14.71 -4.83 -12.07
N ALA A 305 -15.91 -5.32 -12.35
CA ALA A 305 -16.12 -6.31 -13.41
C ALA A 305 -15.75 -5.78 -14.81
N GLN A 306 -15.64 -4.45 -14.96
CA GLN A 306 -15.21 -3.80 -16.20
C GLN A 306 -13.69 -3.70 -16.30
N THR A 307 -12.95 -3.67 -15.17
CA THR A 307 -11.50 -3.40 -15.14
C THR A 307 -10.66 -4.63 -14.84
N GLY A 308 -11.30 -5.78 -14.53
CA GLY A 308 -10.56 -7.00 -14.22
C GLY A 308 -11.44 -8.10 -13.62
N ILE A 309 -10.78 -9.13 -13.09
CA ILE A 309 -11.44 -10.31 -12.51
C ILE A 309 -10.91 -10.48 -11.08
N VAL A 310 -11.81 -10.44 -10.10
CA VAL A 310 -11.49 -10.74 -8.70
C VAL A 310 -12.01 -12.12 -8.35
N VAL A 311 -11.12 -13.01 -7.91
CA VAL A 311 -11.43 -14.39 -7.55
C VAL A 311 -11.39 -14.59 -6.05
N PRO A 312 -12.08 -15.62 -5.49
CA PRO A 312 -12.05 -15.90 -4.07
C PRO A 312 -10.63 -16.09 -3.53
N ASP A 313 -10.38 -15.64 -2.28
CA ASP A 313 -9.08 -15.84 -1.62
C ASP A 313 -8.67 -17.32 -1.60
N LYS A 314 -7.43 -17.60 -1.97
CA LYS A 314 -6.81 -18.94 -2.06
C LYS A 314 -7.40 -19.88 -3.12
N ASP A 315 -8.33 -19.44 -3.95
CA ASP A 315 -8.83 -20.24 -5.05
C ASP A 315 -7.87 -20.15 -6.24
N LEU A 316 -6.85 -21.01 -6.21
CA LEU A 316 -5.81 -21.07 -7.25
C LEU A 316 -6.35 -21.53 -8.60
N GLU A 317 -7.42 -22.33 -8.61
CA GLU A 317 -8.05 -22.78 -9.85
C GLU A 317 -8.79 -21.62 -10.52
N ALA A 318 -9.61 -20.90 -9.78
CA ALA A 318 -10.30 -19.72 -10.29
C ALA A 318 -9.30 -18.64 -10.75
N PHE A 319 -8.18 -18.49 -10.05
CA PHE A 319 -7.12 -17.54 -10.44
C PHE A 319 -6.45 -17.95 -11.76
N ALA A 320 -6.14 -19.23 -11.93
CA ALA A 320 -5.59 -19.77 -13.19
C ALA A 320 -6.58 -19.58 -14.35
N GLN A 321 -7.86 -19.90 -14.15
CA GLN A 321 -8.91 -19.71 -15.15
C GLN A 321 -9.10 -18.23 -15.53
N ALA A 322 -9.06 -17.31 -14.55
CA ALA A 322 -9.14 -15.88 -14.80
C ALA A 322 -7.94 -15.36 -15.62
N LEU A 323 -6.73 -15.82 -15.33
CA LEU A 323 -5.55 -15.53 -16.16
C LEU A 323 -5.73 -16.09 -17.57
N GLU A 324 -6.10 -17.38 -17.71
CA GLU A 324 -6.31 -18.05 -19.00
C GLU A 324 -7.38 -17.34 -19.85
N THR A 325 -8.46 -16.87 -19.21
CA THR A 325 -9.50 -16.09 -19.87
C THR A 325 -8.94 -14.81 -20.50
N LEU A 326 -8.17 -14.02 -19.73
CA LEU A 326 -7.56 -12.82 -20.28
C LEU A 326 -6.41 -13.08 -21.25
N MET A 327 -5.72 -14.22 -21.14
CA MET A 327 -4.69 -14.62 -22.10
C MET A 327 -5.29 -14.97 -23.47
N THR A 328 -6.44 -15.63 -23.49
CA THR A 328 -7.09 -16.14 -24.71
C THR A 328 -8.06 -15.16 -25.36
N ASP A 329 -8.77 -14.36 -24.58
CA ASP A 329 -9.73 -13.35 -25.10
C ASP A 329 -9.05 -11.96 -25.15
N GLU A 330 -8.43 -11.66 -26.30
CA GLU A 330 -7.78 -10.37 -26.55
C GLU A 330 -8.78 -9.21 -26.49
N GLN A 331 -9.98 -9.38 -27.02
CA GLN A 331 -10.99 -8.32 -27.03
C GLN A 331 -11.45 -7.97 -25.62
N LEU A 332 -11.68 -8.96 -24.78
CA LEU A 332 -12.02 -8.75 -23.36
C LEU A 332 -10.86 -8.06 -22.64
N ARG A 333 -9.65 -8.53 -22.83
CA ARG A 333 -8.43 -7.98 -22.23
C ARG A 333 -8.27 -6.50 -22.59
N CYS A 334 -8.38 -6.13 -23.86
CA CYS A 334 -8.27 -4.75 -24.32
C CYS A 334 -9.42 -3.87 -23.81
N ARG A 335 -10.66 -4.36 -23.81
CA ARG A 335 -11.80 -3.63 -23.25
C ARG A 335 -11.62 -3.33 -21.76
N MET A 336 -11.18 -4.32 -20.98
CA MET A 336 -10.93 -4.14 -19.55
C MET A 336 -9.76 -3.17 -19.30
N GLY A 337 -8.70 -3.22 -20.11
CA GLY A 337 -7.59 -2.26 -20.03
C GLY A 337 -8.05 -0.83 -20.29
N LEU A 338 -8.91 -0.61 -21.30
CA LEU A 338 -9.47 0.71 -21.61
C LEU A 338 -10.38 1.21 -20.47
N ALA A 339 -11.20 0.36 -19.90
CA ALA A 339 -12.03 0.71 -18.74
C ALA A 339 -11.18 1.06 -17.52
N ALA A 340 -10.07 0.33 -17.29
CA ALA A 340 -9.13 0.62 -16.21
C ALA A 340 -8.55 2.03 -16.30
N GLN A 341 -8.16 2.49 -17.51
CA GLN A 341 -7.66 3.85 -17.75
C GLN A 341 -8.67 4.94 -17.37
N THR A 342 -9.95 4.67 -17.52
CA THR A 342 -11.02 5.61 -17.17
C THR A 342 -11.32 5.59 -15.67
N GLU A 343 -11.46 4.39 -15.09
CA GLU A 343 -11.88 4.23 -13.71
C GLU A 343 -10.79 4.60 -12.69
N VAL A 344 -9.50 4.54 -13.09
CA VAL A 344 -8.39 4.93 -12.21
C VAL A 344 -8.45 6.39 -11.79
N ALA A 345 -9.12 7.25 -12.54
CA ALA A 345 -9.26 8.69 -12.25
C ALA A 345 -9.80 8.95 -10.82
N ARG A 346 -10.62 8.06 -10.28
CA ARG A 346 -11.13 8.19 -8.89
C ARG A 346 -10.03 8.14 -7.82
N PHE A 347 -8.84 7.64 -8.15
CA PHE A 347 -7.67 7.59 -7.27
C PHE A 347 -6.65 8.71 -7.56
N TYR A 348 -6.93 9.60 -8.48
CA TYR A 348 -6.05 10.71 -8.74
C TYR A 348 -5.92 11.63 -7.51
N PRO A 349 -4.74 12.22 -7.28
CA PRO A 349 -4.54 13.12 -6.16
C PRO A 349 -5.60 14.23 -6.08
N GLU A 350 -6.05 14.75 -7.22
CA GLU A 350 -7.10 15.78 -7.33
C GLU A 350 -8.45 15.35 -6.75
N ASN A 351 -8.72 14.04 -6.72
CA ASN A 351 -9.96 13.47 -6.17
C ASN A 351 -9.79 12.94 -4.73
N ILE A 352 -8.57 12.61 -4.35
CA ILE A 352 -8.28 12.01 -3.03
C ILE A 352 -7.86 13.09 -2.01
N MET A 353 -6.98 14.02 -2.38
CA MET A 353 -6.41 14.96 -1.43
C MET A 353 -7.43 15.95 -0.84
N PRO A 354 -8.46 16.42 -1.58
CA PRO A 354 -9.54 17.20 -0.98
C PRO A 354 -10.31 16.47 0.14
N GLN A 355 -10.40 15.12 0.08
CA GLN A 355 -11.02 14.33 1.14
C GLN A 355 -10.20 14.41 2.45
N TRP A 356 -8.87 14.40 2.33
CA TRP A 356 -7.98 14.61 3.48
C TRP A 356 -8.14 16.00 4.08
N LEU A 357 -8.23 17.06 3.25
CA LEU A 357 -8.44 18.41 3.73
C LEU A 357 -9.76 18.52 4.51
N THR A 358 -10.84 18.04 3.92
CA THR A 358 -12.18 18.00 4.56
C THR A 358 -12.14 17.23 5.89
N LEU A 359 -11.41 16.10 5.93
CA LEU A 359 -11.24 15.32 7.15
C LEU A 359 -10.51 16.11 8.24
N PHE A 360 -9.44 16.80 7.90
CA PHE A 360 -8.65 17.59 8.86
C PHE A 360 -9.50 18.76 9.39
N GLU A 361 -10.16 19.50 8.52
CA GLU A 361 -11.04 20.63 8.89
C GLU A 361 -12.20 20.20 9.80
N SER A 362 -12.90 19.10 9.43
CA SER A 362 -13.99 18.58 10.24
C SER A 362 -13.51 18.10 11.61
N THR A 363 -12.31 17.49 11.68
CA THR A 363 -11.74 17.01 12.95
C THR A 363 -11.29 18.18 13.84
N LEU A 364 -10.74 19.25 13.26
CA LEU A 364 -10.44 20.49 13.97
C LEU A 364 -11.71 21.12 14.54
N LYS A 365 -12.78 21.18 13.75
CA LYS A 365 -14.08 21.69 14.17
C LYS A 365 -14.71 20.86 15.29
N GLU A 366 -14.68 19.53 15.19
CA GLU A 366 -15.14 18.62 16.25
C GLU A 366 -14.39 18.85 17.56
N ARG A 367 -13.08 19.10 17.53
CA ARG A 367 -12.26 19.26 18.72
C ARG A 367 -12.36 20.65 19.35
N TYR A 368 -12.44 21.70 18.55
CA TYR A 368 -12.33 23.09 19.04
C TYR A 368 -13.63 23.90 18.92
N GLY A 369 -14.68 23.35 18.27
CA GLY A 369 -15.99 23.96 18.17
C GLY A 369 -16.08 25.23 17.33
N LYS A 370 -15.03 25.56 16.53
CA LYS A 370 -14.98 26.74 15.64
C LYS A 370 -14.15 26.44 14.40
N ASP A 371 -14.51 27.10 13.29
CA ASP A 371 -13.60 27.25 12.15
C ASP A 371 -12.43 28.15 12.62
N ARG A 372 -11.20 27.64 12.53
CA ARG A 372 -9.97 28.41 12.81
C ARG A 372 -9.50 29.13 11.56
#